data_20cfd777524fb44ce83fb8bdc68a4a37
#
_entry.id   20cfd777524fb44ce83fb8bdc68a4a37
#
_cell.length_a   1.000
_cell.length_b   1.000
_cell.length_c   1.000
_cell.angle_alpha   90.00
_cell.angle_beta   90.00
_cell.angle_gamma   90.00
#
_symmetry.space_group_name_H-M   'P 1'
#
loop_
_entity.id
_entity.type
_entity.pdbx_description
1 polymer ?
#
loop_
_entity_poly.entity_id
_entity_poly.type
_entity_poly.pdbx_seq_one_letter_code
_entity_poly.pdbx_strand_id
1 'polypeptide(L)'
;MMCLSGLVLVGLVSGCGAPPAPAPAKGTAQAPAAATPPANDPAGEIAEAIGKLSAEDQVLAKAQGFCAVSEEPLGSMGPPVKLMLNDQPVFVCCEGCNNRAKSNPDATVAKAGKLKDRVNSQTKSRRPGE
;
A
#
# COMPACT_ATOMS: atom_id res chain seq x y z
N MET A 1 39.43 18.04 34.72
CA MET A 1 40.80 17.72 34.31
C MET A 1 40.77 17.18 32.88
N MET A 2 41.44 17.94 32.00
CA MET A 2 42.05 17.58 30.71
C MET A 2 41.09 17.08 29.63
N CYS A 3 40.72 17.91 28.67
CA CYS A 3 41.47 18.49 27.54
C CYS A 3 41.98 17.43 26.57
N LEU A 4 41.50 17.54 25.34
CA LEU A 4 42.20 17.54 24.06
C LEU A 4 41.13 17.35 22.98
N SER A 5 40.72 18.34 22.24
CA SER A 5 41.33 18.99 21.07
C SER A 5 41.79 17.99 20.01
N GLY A 6 41.02 17.91 18.96
CA GLY A 6 41.31 17.20 17.72
C GLY A 6 40.59 17.86 16.54
N LEU A 7 41.23 18.91 16.03
CA LEU A 7 40.88 19.66 14.82
C LEU A 7 41.59 19.01 13.61
N VAL A 8 40.88 18.54 12.60
CA VAL A 8 41.43 18.27 11.25
C VAL A 8 40.28 18.48 10.28
N LEU A 9 40.24 19.53 9.56
CA LEU A 9 40.74 19.91 8.24
C LEU A 9 40.06 19.21 7.06
N VAL A 10 39.21 19.99 6.40
CA VAL A 10 39.20 20.38 4.97
C VAL A 10 39.33 19.25 3.93
N GLY A 11 38.29 19.13 3.12
CA GLY A 11 38.31 18.44 1.84
C GLY A 11 37.19 18.94 0.94
N LEU A 12 37.41 20.12 0.32
CA LEU A 12 36.63 20.57 -0.84
C LEU A 12 37.00 19.69 -2.02
N VAL A 13 36.03 18.97 -2.56
CA VAL A 13 36.10 18.46 -3.93
C VAL A 13 34.85 18.91 -4.70
N SER A 14 35.05 19.99 -5.42
CA SER A 14 34.19 20.40 -6.54
C SER A 14 34.33 19.35 -7.66
N GLY A 15 33.23 18.68 -7.98
CA GLY A 15 33.11 17.81 -9.13
C GLY A 15 31.78 18.12 -9.83
N CYS A 16 31.76 19.17 -10.68
CA CYS A 16 30.74 19.35 -11.70
C CYS A 16 30.96 18.28 -12.78
N GLY A 17 30.11 17.28 -12.79
CA GLY A 17 29.96 16.32 -13.87
C GLY A 17 28.50 16.33 -14.31
N ALA A 18 28.20 17.10 -15.37
CA ALA A 18 26.91 17.06 -16.03
C ALA A 18 26.80 15.73 -16.82
N PRO A 19 25.69 14.97 -16.69
CA PRO A 19 25.45 13.83 -17.56
C PRO A 19 25.04 14.31 -18.94
N PRO A 20 25.51 13.63 -20.04
CA PRO A 20 25.10 13.95 -21.40
C PRO A 20 23.64 13.57 -21.62
N ALA A 21 22.93 14.46 -22.28
CA ALA A 21 21.55 14.24 -22.72
C ALA A 21 21.47 13.07 -23.72
N PRO A 22 20.52 12.15 -23.58
CA PRO A 22 20.26 11.16 -24.61
C PRO A 22 19.55 11.82 -25.82
N ALA A 23 20.07 11.53 -27.00
CA ALA A 23 19.52 11.95 -28.28
C ALA A 23 18.12 11.35 -28.52
N PRO A 24 17.25 12.03 -29.29
CA PRO A 24 15.91 11.53 -29.58
C PRO A 24 15.98 10.38 -30.59
N ALA A 25 15.72 9.18 -30.17
CA ALA A 25 15.44 8.08 -31.06
C ALA A 25 14.02 8.23 -31.62
N LYS A 26 13.93 8.51 -32.89
CA LYS A 26 12.72 8.35 -33.70
C LYS A 26 12.40 6.87 -33.78
N GLY A 27 11.48 6.41 -32.97
CA GLY A 27 10.87 5.09 -33.06
C GLY A 27 9.37 5.28 -33.18
N THR A 28 8.86 5.23 -34.42
CA THR A 28 7.45 5.13 -34.77
C THR A 28 6.97 3.78 -34.26
N ALA A 29 6.41 3.72 -33.09
CA ALA A 29 5.64 2.57 -32.61
C ALA A 29 4.19 3.02 -32.51
N GLN A 30 3.44 2.53 -33.46
CA GLN A 30 2.00 2.54 -33.59
C GLN A 30 1.37 2.14 -32.26
N ALA A 31 0.66 3.07 -31.63
CA ALA A 31 -0.17 2.78 -30.46
C ALA A 31 -1.29 1.82 -30.90
N PRO A 32 -1.47 0.69 -30.24
CA PRO A 32 -2.72 -0.03 -30.36
C PRO A 32 -3.81 0.86 -29.78
N ALA A 33 -4.90 0.98 -30.55
CA ALA A 33 -6.08 1.74 -30.21
C ALA A 33 -6.43 1.52 -28.73
N ALA A 34 -6.49 2.61 -28.00
CA ALA A 34 -7.03 2.64 -26.66
C ALA A 34 -8.47 2.11 -26.74
N ALA A 35 -8.65 0.84 -26.38
CA ALA A 35 -9.91 0.40 -25.84
C ALA A 35 -10.10 1.26 -24.59
N THR A 36 -11.03 2.19 -24.65
CA THR A 36 -11.56 2.90 -23.49
C THR A 36 -11.89 1.81 -22.46
N PRO A 37 -11.22 1.75 -21.31
CA PRO A 37 -11.65 0.81 -20.30
C PRO A 37 -13.09 1.21 -19.96
N PRO A 38 -14.02 0.24 -19.79
CA PRO A 38 -15.34 0.53 -19.28
C PRO A 38 -15.14 1.34 -18.00
N ALA A 39 -15.96 2.36 -17.80
CA ALA A 39 -15.92 3.19 -16.60
C ALA A 39 -15.96 2.23 -15.40
N ASN A 40 -14.77 1.94 -14.87
CA ASN A 40 -14.62 0.96 -13.81
C ASN A 40 -15.26 1.57 -12.57
N ASP A 41 -16.39 1.01 -12.18
CA ASP A 41 -16.94 1.27 -10.86
C ASP A 41 -15.90 0.75 -9.84
N PRO A 42 -15.22 1.63 -9.09
CA PRO A 42 -14.18 1.21 -8.16
C PRO A 42 -14.70 0.22 -7.11
N ALA A 43 -15.99 0.22 -6.85
CA ALA A 43 -16.64 -0.73 -5.96
C ALA A 43 -16.71 -2.14 -6.60
N GLY A 44 -16.91 -2.22 -7.91
CA GLY A 44 -16.91 -3.47 -8.67
C GLY A 44 -15.53 -4.12 -8.71
N GLU A 45 -14.49 -3.35 -9.02
CA GLU A 45 -13.10 -3.84 -9.04
C GLU A 45 -12.65 -4.35 -7.67
N ILE A 46 -12.98 -3.63 -6.60
CA ILE A 46 -12.70 -4.04 -5.22
C ILE A 46 -13.42 -5.35 -4.90
N ALA A 47 -14.68 -5.50 -5.30
CA ALA A 47 -15.45 -6.71 -5.06
C ALA A 47 -14.86 -7.93 -5.79
N GLU A 48 -14.44 -7.76 -7.04
CA GLU A 48 -13.76 -8.81 -7.82
C GLU A 48 -12.40 -9.17 -7.20
N ALA A 49 -11.61 -8.20 -6.81
CA ALA A 49 -10.30 -8.43 -6.20
C ALA A 49 -10.42 -9.21 -4.89
N ILE A 50 -11.37 -8.85 -4.04
CA ILE A 50 -11.68 -9.56 -2.80
C ILE A 50 -12.27 -10.94 -3.10
N GLY A 51 -13.06 -11.07 -4.15
CA GLY A 51 -13.66 -12.35 -4.60
C GLY A 51 -12.65 -13.45 -4.95
N LYS A 52 -11.40 -13.08 -5.25
CA LYS A 52 -10.30 -14.01 -5.51
C LYS A 52 -9.72 -14.66 -4.25
N LEU A 53 -10.06 -14.15 -3.08
CA LEU A 53 -9.66 -14.72 -1.79
C LEU A 53 -10.53 -15.94 -1.44
N SER A 54 -10.08 -16.75 -0.48
CA SER A 54 -10.92 -17.79 0.12
C SER A 54 -12.17 -17.18 0.77
N ALA A 55 -13.25 -17.96 0.91
CA ALA A 55 -14.50 -17.45 1.49
C ALA A 55 -14.31 -16.85 2.89
N GLU A 56 -13.48 -17.47 3.72
CA GLU A 56 -13.14 -16.98 5.05
C GLU A 56 -12.36 -15.64 4.99
N ASP A 57 -11.37 -15.58 4.10
CA ASP A 57 -10.55 -14.39 3.93
C ASP A 57 -11.34 -13.22 3.35
N GLN A 58 -12.32 -13.48 2.50
CA GLN A 58 -13.23 -12.45 1.99
C GLN A 58 -13.99 -11.76 3.13
N VAL A 59 -14.50 -12.53 4.09
CA VAL A 59 -15.21 -11.98 5.25
C VAL A 59 -14.28 -11.11 6.08
N LEU A 60 -13.08 -11.59 6.35
CA LEU A 60 -12.08 -10.88 7.14
C LEU A 60 -11.57 -9.61 6.43
N ALA A 61 -11.31 -9.71 5.12
CA ALA A 61 -10.87 -8.57 4.32
C ALA A 61 -11.95 -7.48 4.24
N LYS A 62 -13.21 -7.86 4.04
CA LYS A 62 -14.36 -6.93 4.07
C LYS A 62 -14.55 -6.29 5.44
N ALA A 63 -14.37 -7.05 6.53
CA ALA A 63 -14.44 -6.51 7.89
C ALA A 63 -13.32 -5.51 8.17
N GLN A 64 -12.11 -5.72 7.62
CA GLN A 64 -11.00 -4.78 7.74
C GLN A 64 -11.18 -3.56 6.81
N GLY A 65 -11.63 -3.75 5.57
CA GLY A 65 -11.97 -2.74 4.57
C GLY A 65 -10.81 -1.97 3.97
N PHE A 66 -9.77 -1.69 4.75
CA PHE A 66 -8.63 -0.87 4.35
C PHE A 66 -7.30 -1.55 4.65
N CYS A 67 -6.27 -1.19 3.88
CA CYS A 67 -4.92 -1.67 4.10
C CYS A 67 -4.37 -1.20 5.46
N ALA A 68 -3.81 -2.11 6.25
CA ALA A 68 -3.24 -1.76 7.55
C ALA A 68 -1.98 -0.88 7.48
N VAL A 69 -1.40 -0.71 6.28
CA VAL A 69 -0.19 0.10 6.05
C VAL A 69 -0.53 1.44 5.40
N SER A 70 -1.13 1.41 4.21
CA SER A 70 -1.40 2.61 3.40
C SER A 70 -2.76 3.26 3.66
N GLU A 71 -3.69 2.55 4.32
CA GLU A 71 -5.08 2.97 4.52
C GLU A 71 -5.91 3.07 3.22
N GLU A 72 -5.39 2.57 2.12
CA GLU A 72 -6.14 2.44 0.88
C GLU A 72 -7.18 1.33 1.00
N PRO A 73 -8.31 1.42 0.28
CA PRO A 73 -9.29 0.35 0.24
C PRO A 73 -8.66 -0.97 -0.19
N LEU A 74 -8.96 -2.05 0.52
CA LEU A 74 -8.50 -3.39 0.13
C LEU A 74 -9.16 -3.78 -1.20
N GLY A 75 -8.35 -4.22 -2.15
CA GLY A 75 -8.81 -4.58 -3.49
C GLY A 75 -8.62 -3.49 -4.54
N SER A 76 -8.31 -2.24 -4.17
CA SER A 76 -8.07 -1.14 -5.13
C SER A 76 -6.81 -1.32 -5.98
N MET A 77 -5.86 -2.12 -5.52
CA MET A 77 -4.61 -2.41 -6.22
C MET A 77 -4.47 -3.89 -6.63
N GLY A 78 -5.59 -4.60 -6.70
CA GLY A 78 -5.62 -6.03 -6.96
C GLY A 78 -5.97 -6.86 -5.71
N PRO A 79 -5.85 -8.20 -5.79
CA PRO A 79 -6.21 -9.07 -4.68
C PRO A 79 -5.41 -8.73 -3.42
N PRO A 80 -6.08 -8.51 -2.27
CA PRO A 80 -5.39 -8.25 -1.01
C PRO A 80 -4.49 -9.40 -0.58
N VAL A 81 -3.35 -9.07 0.05
CA VAL A 81 -2.42 -10.07 0.58
C VAL A 81 -2.71 -10.28 2.06
N LYS A 82 -2.95 -11.54 2.43
CA LYS A 82 -3.12 -11.94 3.84
C LYS A 82 -1.77 -12.14 4.51
N LEU A 83 -1.59 -11.58 5.67
CA LEU A 83 -0.43 -11.75 6.55
C LEU A 83 -0.88 -12.26 7.90
N MET A 84 -0.15 -13.21 8.45
CA MET A 84 -0.29 -13.60 9.86
C MET A 84 0.73 -12.82 10.68
N LEU A 85 0.25 -11.90 11.51
CA LEU A 85 1.06 -11.08 12.40
C LEU A 85 0.55 -11.29 13.83
N ASN A 86 1.41 -11.76 14.73
CA ASN A 86 1.03 -12.06 16.11
C ASN A 86 -0.22 -12.97 16.19
N ASP A 87 -0.26 -14.02 15.40
CA ASP A 87 -1.39 -14.96 15.27
C ASP A 87 -2.72 -14.32 14.83
N GLN A 88 -2.67 -13.10 14.32
CA GLN A 88 -3.84 -12.40 13.78
C GLN A 88 -3.76 -12.22 12.26
N PRO A 89 -4.84 -12.50 11.52
CA PRO A 89 -4.92 -12.21 10.10
C PRO A 89 -5.07 -10.72 9.85
N VAL A 90 -4.14 -10.16 9.09
CA VAL A 90 -4.12 -8.77 8.65
C VAL A 90 -4.01 -8.73 7.14
N PHE A 91 -4.74 -7.84 6.50
CA PHE A 91 -4.71 -7.68 5.05
C PHE A 91 -4.01 -6.39 4.64
N VAL A 92 -3.20 -6.48 3.58
CA VAL A 92 -2.55 -5.35 2.94
C VAL A 92 -2.94 -5.29 1.46
N CYS A 93 -2.93 -4.11 0.87
CA CYS A 93 -3.41 -3.89 -0.50
C CYS A 93 -2.47 -4.46 -1.58
N CYS A 94 -1.19 -4.66 -1.28
CA CYS A 94 -0.19 -5.14 -2.23
C CYS A 94 1.05 -5.70 -1.52
N GLU A 95 1.89 -6.40 -2.27
CA GLU A 95 3.13 -6.98 -1.74
C GLU A 95 4.12 -5.94 -1.21
N GLY A 96 4.13 -4.72 -1.76
CA GLY A 96 4.97 -3.62 -1.28
C GLY A 96 4.70 -3.22 0.17
N CYS A 97 3.46 -3.39 0.64
CA CYS A 97 3.09 -3.16 2.03
C CYS A 97 3.51 -4.29 2.99
N ASN A 98 3.84 -5.47 2.46
CA ASN A 98 4.16 -6.67 3.23
C ASN A 98 5.39 -6.46 4.14
N ASN A 99 6.49 -5.95 3.58
CA ASN A 99 7.72 -5.72 4.33
C ASN A 99 7.52 -4.68 5.44
N ARG A 100 6.78 -3.61 5.16
CA ARG A 100 6.46 -2.57 6.13
C ARG A 100 5.57 -3.10 7.26
N ALA A 101 4.59 -3.94 6.94
CA ALA A 101 3.73 -4.60 7.92
C ALA A 101 4.53 -5.52 8.85
N LYS A 102 5.46 -6.30 8.31
CA LYS A 102 6.34 -7.21 9.06
C LYS A 102 7.39 -6.48 9.90
N SER A 103 7.80 -5.28 9.50
CA SER A 103 8.78 -4.49 10.28
C SER A 103 8.20 -3.96 11.59
N ASN A 104 6.87 -3.77 11.67
CA ASN A 104 6.17 -3.31 12.87
C ASN A 104 4.87 -4.10 13.06
N PRO A 105 4.94 -5.39 13.46
CA PRO A 105 3.76 -6.25 13.52
C PRO A 105 2.72 -5.75 14.53
N ASP A 106 3.14 -5.33 15.72
CA ASP A 106 2.23 -4.86 16.76
C ASP A 106 1.46 -3.61 16.35
N ALA A 107 2.15 -2.63 15.79
CA ALA A 107 1.52 -1.40 15.29
C ALA A 107 0.56 -1.70 14.13
N THR A 108 0.93 -2.65 13.25
CA THR A 108 0.11 -3.04 12.10
C THR A 108 -1.16 -3.77 12.55
N VAL A 109 -1.05 -4.68 13.51
CA VAL A 109 -2.20 -5.38 14.11
C VAL A 109 -3.13 -4.40 14.82
N ALA A 110 -2.58 -3.49 15.64
CA ALA A 110 -3.38 -2.47 16.31
C ALA A 110 -4.12 -1.56 15.34
N LYS A 111 -3.47 -1.20 14.22
CA LYS A 111 -4.09 -0.40 13.15
C LYS A 111 -5.20 -1.17 12.43
N ALA A 112 -4.98 -2.44 12.11
CA ALA A 112 -5.99 -3.31 11.52
C ALA A 112 -7.23 -3.43 12.42
N GLY A 113 -7.05 -3.53 13.72
CA GLY A 113 -8.14 -3.50 14.71
C GLY A 113 -8.98 -2.22 14.61
N LYS A 114 -8.33 -1.06 14.67
CA LYS A 114 -9.01 0.24 14.52
C LYS A 114 -9.76 0.39 13.20
N LEU A 115 -9.22 -0.17 12.10
CA LEU A 115 -9.89 -0.16 10.80
C LEU A 115 -11.15 -1.01 10.80
N LYS A 116 -11.13 -2.18 11.42
CA LYS A 116 -12.29 -3.06 11.61
C LYS A 116 -13.40 -2.34 12.42
N ASP A 117 -13.03 -1.66 13.48
CA ASP A 117 -13.96 -0.88 14.30
C ASP A 117 -14.60 0.27 13.50
N ARG A 118 -13.81 0.95 12.67
CA ARG A 118 -14.29 2.01 11.77
C ARG A 118 -15.32 1.46 10.77
N VAL A 119 -15.02 0.35 10.11
CA VAL A 119 -15.93 -0.29 9.14
C VAL A 119 -17.22 -0.74 9.83
N ASN A 120 -17.13 -1.38 10.98
CA ASN A 120 -18.28 -1.83 11.76
C ASN A 120 -19.18 -0.66 12.18
N SER A 121 -18.59 0.46 12.62
CA SER A 121 -19.33 1.67 13.00
C SER A 121 -20.07 2.28 11.82
N GLN A 122 -19.42 2.31 10.64
CA GLN A 122 -20.03 2.81 9.41
C GLN A 122 -21.17 1.91 8.92
N THR A 123 -21.00 0.60 9.01
CA THR A 123 -22.04 -0.37 8.63
C THR A 123 -23.25 -0.27 9.55
N LYS A 124 -23.02 -0.10 10.85
CA LYS A 124 -24.09 0.07 11.84
C LYS A 124 -24.88 1.36 11.61
N SER A 125 -24.20 2.46 11.24
CA SER A 125 -24.87 3.73 10.94
C SER A 125 -25.66 3.72 9.64
N ARG A 126 -25.35 2.81 8.71
CA ARG A 126 -26.04 2.68 7.42
C ARG A 126 -27.25 1.75 7.45
N ARG A 127 -27.54 1.07 8.56
CA ARG A 127 -28.78 0.31 8.76
C ARG A 127 -29.82 1.22 9.41
N PRO A 128 -30.69 1.92 8.64
CA PRO A 128 -31.81 2.64 9.20
C PRO A 128 -32.93 1.63 9.45
N GLY A 129 -33.20 1.34 10.70
CA GLY A 129 -34.43 0.70 11.13
C GLY A 129 -34.42 -0.84 11.15
N GLU A 130 -34.01 -1.44 12.26
CA GLU A 130 -34.64 -2.60 12.87
C GLU A 130 -35.24 -2.18 14.19
#